data_c80b215bf89917c77ee0b2c3eb89c7f5
#
_entry.id   c80b215bf89917c77ee0b2c3eb89c7f5
#
_cell.length_a   1.000
_cell.length_b   1.000
_cell.length_c   1.000
_cell.angle_alpha   90.00
_cell.angle_beta   90.00
_cell.angle_gamma   90.00
#
_symmetry.space_group_name_H-M   'P 1'
#
loop_
_entity.id
_entity.type
_entity.pdbx_description
1 polymer ?
#
loop_
_entity_poly.entity_id
_entity_poly.type
_entity_poly.pdbx_seq_one_letter_code
_entity_poly.pdbx_strand_id
1 'polypeptide(L)'
;MSQPVDPSNNAPAFMATSANNLVGRVFMPSELRFAAMPPLALYIHLPWCVRKCPYCDFNSHLAPESKFREVAVPVRSLNAKHVESTEPAEQGYAASLPLDLQRRYLNALIADLDQQLPKVWGRKLYSIFIGGGTPSLFEPSLIDELLAAVRARLGMPQTGEITMEANPGTFEQARFEGYRKAGVNRLSIGVQSFSDSHLKALGRVHNGGQAIDAVRSAVALFDEVNIDLMYALPHQSVDQALADVKQALALNTTHLSLYQLTMEPNTLFAAKPPPLPDDDTLVDIEEAVQGAARNAGFEHY
;
A
#
# COMPACT_ATOMS: atom_id res chain seq x y z
N MET A 1 -29.41 -26.10 -39.34
CA MET A 1 -28.53 -25.06 -39.87
C MET A 1 -28.60 -23.91 -38.90
N SER A 2 -27.69 -23.89 -37.94
CA SER A 2 -27.57 -22.87 -36.89
C SER A 2 -26.52 -21.85 -37.34
N GLN A 3 -26.90 -20.59 -37.38
CA GLN A 3 -26.01 -19.46 -37.70
C GLN A 3 -25.04 -19.21 -36.54
N PRO A 4 -23.79 -18.81 -36.79
CA PRO A 4 -22.82 -18.46 -35.74
C PRO A 4 -23.12 -17.07 -35.17
N VAL A 5 -23.03 -16.95 -33.84
CA VAL A 5 -23.19 -15.70 -33.11
C VAL A 5 -21.84 -14.94 -33.21
N ASP A 6 -21.89 -13.70 -33.66
CA ASP A 6 -20.76 -12.76 -33.76
C ASP A 6 -20.38 -12.24 -32.34
N PRO A 7 -19.14 -12.39 -31.85
CA PRO A 7 -18.71 -11.94 -30.54
C PRO A 7 -18.28 -10.46 -30.46
N SER A 8 -18.52 -9.63 -31.47
CA SER A 8 -17.93 -8.28 -31.55
C SER A 8 -18.85 -7.14 -31.05
N ASN A 9 -19.94 -7.40 -30.30
CA ASN A 9 -20.90 -6.35 -29.96
C ASN A 9 -21.31 -6.35 -28.49
N ASN A 10 -20.36 -6.04 -27.55
CA ASN A 10 -20.70 -5.60 -26.19
C ASN A 10 -19.54 -4.87 -25.51
N ALA A 11 -18.97 -3.88 -26.17
CA ALA A 11 -18.22 -2.85 -25.46
C ALA A 11 -19.18 -1.67 -25.21
N PRO A 12 -19.30 -1.14 -23.97
CA PRO A 12 -20.07 0.07 -23.75
C PRO A 12 -19.39 1.21 -24.50
N ALA A 13 -20.12 1.81 -25.43
CA ALA A 13 -19.71 3.00 -26.17
C ALA A 13 -19.50 4.14 -25.12
N PHE A 14 -18.28 4.41 -24.75
CA PHE A 14 -17.88 5.68 -24.18
C PHE A 14 -18.06 6.72 -25.30
N MET A 15 -19.13 7.48 -25.26
CA MET A 15 -19.25 8.67 -26.10
C MET A 15 -18.14 9.64 -25.72
N ALA A 16 -17.11 9.72 -26.56
CA ALA A 16 -16.11 10.77 -26.52
C ALA A 16 -16.80 12.10 -26.87
N THR A 17 -17.35 12.76 -25.87
CA THR A 17 -17.68 14.20 -25.97
C THR A 17 -16.33 14.93 -25.92
N SER A 18 -16.10 15.79 -26.91
CA SER A 18 -14.88 16.57 -27.11
C SER A 18 -14.35 17.14 -25.79
N ALA A 19 -13.10 16.83 -25.45
CA ALA A 19 -12.40 17.17 -24.19
C ALA A 19 -12.26 18.68 -23.91
N ASN A 20 -12.71 19.56 -24.83
CA ASN A 20 -12.39 20.99 -24.76
C ASN A 20 -13.39 21.85 -23.95
N ASN A 21 -14.42 21.29 -23.33
CA ASN A 21 -15.45 22.07 -22.61
C ASN A 21 -15.64 21.67 -21.13
N LEU A 22 -14.78 20.81 -20.55
CA LEU A 22 -14.95 20.34 -19.16
C LEU A 22 -14.12 21.10 -18.13
N VAL A 23 -13.21 21.97 -18.55
CA VAL A 23 -12.40 22.77 -17.62
C VAL A 23 -13.27 23.87 -17.00
N GLY A 24 -13.61 23.74 -15.74
CA GLY A 24 -14.31 24.74 -14.95
C GLY A 24 -15.84 24.57 -14.81
N ARG A 25 -16.43 23.49 -15.35
CA ARG A 25 -17.87 23.22 -15.14
C ARG A 25 -18.10 22.50 -13.81
N VAL A 26 -18.71 23.19 -12.86
CA VAL A 26 -19.22 22.58 -11.62
C VAL A 26 -20.53 21.87 -11.95
N PHE A 27 -20.55 20.55 -11.88
CA PHE A 27 -21.77 19.77 -12.03
C PHE A 27 -22.56 19.80 -10.72
N MET A 28 -23.84 20.16 -10.83
CA MET A 28 -24.76 20.03 -9.69
C MET A 28 -25.07 18.53 -9.48
N PRO A 29 -25.26 18.08 -8.22
CA PRO A 29 -25.59 16.65 -7.96
C PRO A 29 -26.76 16.11 -8.77
N SER A 30 -27.71 16.95 -9.12
CA SER A 30 -28.87 16.62 -9.97
C SER A 30 -28.54 16.39 -11.46
N GLU A 31 -27.37 16.83 -11.92
CA GLU A 31 -26.90 16.67 -13.30
C GLU A 31 -26.10 15.37 -13.51
N LEU A 32 -25.64 14.75 -12.40
CA LEU A 32 -24.91 13.49 -12.45
C LEU A 32 -25.89 12.33 -12.55
N ARG A 33 -25.94 11.68 -13.71
CA ARG A 33 -26.73 10.48 -13.94
C ARG A 33 -25.80 9.33 -14.30
N PHE A 34 -25.77 8.32 -13.45
CA PHE A 34 -25.08 7.07 -13.74
C PHE A 34 -26.06 6.12 -14.46
N ALA A 35 -25.63 5.50 -15.55
CA ALA A 35 -26.40 4.48 -16.25
C ALA A 35 -26.64 3.23 -15.37
N ALA A 36 -25.71 2.94 -14.48
CA ALA A 36 -25.82 1.91 -13.43
C ALA A 36 -25.07 2.39 -12.18
N MET A 37 -25.41 1.81 -11.03
CA MET A 37 -24.67 2.08 -9.80
C MET A 37 -23.21 1.62 -9.96
N PRO A 38 -22.21 2.47 -9.67
CA PRO A 38 -20.81 2.08 -9.74
C PRO A 38 -20.51 0.93 -8.78
N PRO A 39 -19.49 0.09 -9.03
CA PRO A 39 -19.04 -0.95 -8.09
C PRO A 39 -18.81 -0.38 -6.69
N LEU A 40 -19.13 -1.17 -5.66
CA LEU A 40 -18.90 -0.77 -4.26
C LEU A 40 -17.53 -1.29 -3.82
N ALA A 41 -16.64 -0.38 -3.45
CA ALA A 41 -15.38 -0.69 -2.77
C ALA A 41 -15.46 -0.28 -1.30
N LEU A 42 -14.77 -1.00 -0.43
CA LEU A 42 -14.65 -0.68 0.99
C LEU A 42 -13.21 -0.27 1.30
N TYR A 43 -13.05 0.93 1.84
CA TYR A 43 -11.79 1.36 2.44
C TYR A 43 -11.89 1.21 3.97
N ILE A 44 -10.91 0.52 4.56
CA ILE A 44 -10.78 0.34 5.99
C ILE A 44 -9.54 1.08 6.46
N HIS A 45 -9.72 2.03 7.38
CA HIS A 45 -8.64 2.87 7.87
C HIS A 45 -8.08 2.37 9.19
N LEU A 46 -6.78 2.03 9.22
CA LEU A 46 -6.05 1.63 10.42
C LEU A 46 -4.96 2.67 10.72
N PRO A 47 -5.16 3.60 11.69
CA PRO A 47 -4.44 4.88 11.71
C PRO A 47 -3.06 4.85 12.37
N TRP A 48 -2.62 3.76 12.99
CA TRP A 48 -1.39 3.78 13.78
C TRP A 48 -0.13 3.50 12.99
N CYS A 49 0.93 4.26 13.33
CA CYS A 49 2.29 4.05 12.87
C CYS A 49 3.22 3.89 14.07
N VAL A 50 4.32 3.15 13.92
CA VAL A 50 5.43 3.12 14.88
C VAL A 50 6.13 4.47 14.91
N ARG A 51 6.30 5.08 13.73
CA ARG A 51 6.92 6.39 13.53
C ARG A 51 6.18 7.16 12.44
N LYS A 52 5.92 8.44 12.68
CA LYS A 52 5.36 9.32 11.65
C LYS A 52 6.49 9.86 10.77
N CYS A 53 6.40 9.60 9.48
CA CYS A 53 7.38 10.09 8.50
C CYS A 53 7.25 11.60 8.33
N PRO A 54 8.36 12.34 8.11
CA PRO A 54 8.35 13.81 8.05
C PRO A 54 7.60 14.39 6.86
N TYR A 55 7.33 13.59 5.82
CA TYR A 55 6.59 13.97 4.61
C TYR A 55 5.12 13.57 4.63
N CYS A 56 4.70 12.70 5.57
CA CYS A 56 3.40 12.05 5.52
C CYS A 56 2.29 12.95 6.05
N ASP A 57 1.31 13.25 5.21
CA ASP A 57 0.09 14.01 5.52
C ASP A 57 -1.13 13.12 5.83
N PHE A 58 -0.99 11.80 5.72
CA PHE A 58 -2.08 10.87 6.00
C PHE A 58 -2.61 11.03 7.42
N ASN A 59 -3.88 10.72 7.61
CA ASN A 59 -4.51 10.66 8.93
C ASN A 59 -3.95 9.50 9.76
N SER A 60 -2.64 9.59 10.05
CA SER A 60 -1.89 8.59 10.80
C SER A 60 -1.41 9.16 12.13
N HIS A 61 -1.40 8.32 13.15
CA HIS A 61 -1.07 8.67 14.51
C HIS A 61 0.03 7.76 15.06
N LEU A 62 0.90 8.31 15.90
CA LEU A 62 1.85 7.48 16.63
C LEU A 62 1.07 6.52 17.55
N ALA A 63 1.47 5.27 17.54
CA ALA A 63 0.99 4.32 18.51
C ALA A 63 1.40 4.79 19.93
N PRO A 64 0.55 4.61 20.96
CA PRO A 64 0.84 5.05 22.32
C PRO A 64 2.16 4.45 22.83
N GLU A 65 3.15 5.27 23.16
CA GLU A 65 4.51 4.86 23.54
C GLU A 65 4.55 3.96 24.79
N SER A 66 3.63 4.11 25.71
CA SER A 66 3.60 3.37 26.98
C SER A 66 3.36 1.87 26.83
N LYS A 67 3.21 1.34 25.62
CA LYS A 67 2.68 -0.01 25.40
C LYS A 67 3.38 -0.82 24.30
N PHE A 68 4.49 -0.36 23.75
CA PHE A 68 5.28 -1.22 22.87
C PHE A 68 5.90 -2.34 23.71
N ARG A 69 5.50 -3.59 23.49
CA ARG A 69 6.23 -4.74 24.01
C ARG A 69 7.40 -5.02 23.07
N GLU A 70 8.59 -5.02 23.62
CA GLU A 70 9.74 -5.65 22.95
C GLU A 70 9.46 -7.15 22.83
N VAL A 71 9.16 -7.59 21.64
CA VAL A 71 9.06 -9.02 21.33
C VAL A 71 10.33 -9.42 20.61
N ALA A 72 11.16 -10.21 21.28
CA ALA A 72 12.29 -10.84 20.62
C ALA A 72 11.76 -11.78 19.50
N VAL A 73 11.97 -11.40 18.24
CA VAL A 73 11.65 -12.27 17.11
C VAL A 73 12.87 -13.13 16.82
N PRO A 74 12.79 -14.47 16.93
CA PRO A 74 13.88 -15.31 16.50
C PRO A 74 14.02 -15.20 14.98
N VAL A 75 15.11 -14.62 14.51
CA VAL A 75 15.47 -14.60 13.09
C VAL A 75 15.80 -16.04 12.68
N ARG A 76 14.83 -16.77 12.13
CA ARG A 76 15.11 -18.02 11.41
C ARG A 76 15.63 -17.65 10.03
N SER A 77 16.95 -17.69 9.88
CA SER A 77 17.59 -17.65 8.57
C SER A 77 17.07 -18.82 7.72
N LEU A 78 16.41 -18.52 6.61
CA LEU A 78 15.95 -19.51 5.62
C LEU A 78 17.11 -20.10 4.79
N ASN A 79 18.36 -19.73 5.09
CA ASN A 79 19.54 -20.28 4.42
C ASN A 79 20.62 -20.67 5.45
N ALA A 80 20.39 -21.80 6.15
CA ALA A 80 21.44 -22.41 6.95
C ALA A 80 22.28 -23.37 6.08
N LYS A 81 23.31 -22.83 5.41
CA LYS A 81 24.54 -23.61 5.15
C LYS A 81 25.71 -22.76 5.66
N HIS A 82 26.19 -23.16 6.84
CA HIS A 82 27.48 -22.84 7.44
C HIS A 82 28.04 -21.43 7.29
N VAL A 83 27.81 -20.58 8.31
CA VAL A 83 28.87 -19.71 8.87
C VAL A 83 28.51 -19.48 10.35
N GLU A 84 29.33 -19.93 11.27
CA GLU A 84 29.36 -19.45 12.66
C GLU A 84 29.87 -18.03 12.64
N SER A 85 28.95 -17.04 12.72
CA SER A 85 29.30 -15.66 13.02
C SER A 85 28.88 -15.35 14.46
N THR A 86 29.87 -15.08 15.30
CA THR A 86 29.71 -14.61 16.69
C THR A 86 29.43 -13.12 16.79
N GLU A 87 28.56 -12.59 15.95
CA GLU A 87 28.07 -11.22 16.08
C GLU A 87 26.76 -11.26 16.88
N PRO A 88 26.58 -10.35 17.88
CA PRO A 88 25.33 -10.28 18.62
C PRO A 88 24.21 -9.93 17.65
N ALA A 89 23.15 -10.75 17.62
CA ALA A 89 21.96 -10.50 16.84
C ALA A 89 21.50 -9.06 17.09
N GLU A 90 21.41 -8.26 16.02
CA GLU A 90 20.78 -6.95 16.09
C GLU A 90 19.37 -7.15 16.64
N GLN A 91 19.10 -6.57 17.81
CA GLN A 91 17.78 -6.62 18.42
C GLN A 91 16.83 -5.76 17.59
N GLY A 92 16.12 -6.42 16.67
CA GLY A 92 15.01 -5.80 15.94
C GLY A 92 13.88 -5.49 16.93
N TYR A 93 13.58 -4.23 17.13
CA TYR A 93 12.44 -3.80 17.94
C TYR A 93 11.16 -4.17 17.22
N ALA A 94 10.45 -5.18 17.69
CA ALA A 94 9.12 -5.52 17.23
C ALA A 94 8.11 -4.66 18.00
N ALA A 95 7.69 -3.56 17.40
CA ALA A 95 6.61 -2.74 17.95
C ALA A 95 5.26 -3.36 17.60
N SER A 96 4.60 -3.97 18.58
CA SER A 96 3.22 -4.45 18.44
C SER A 96 2.25 -3.50 19.13
N LEU A 97 1.13 -3.20 18.48
CA LEU A 97 0.03 -2.48 19.11
C LEU A 97 -0.56 -3.31 20.25
N PRO A 98 -0.98 -2.69 21.39
CA PRO A 98 -1.68 -3.41 22.45
C PRO A 98 -2.93 -4.09 21.94
N LEU A 99 -3.13 -5.36 22.30
CA LEU A 99 -4.30 -6.13 21.86
C LEU A 99 -5.63 -5.50 22.28
N ASP A 100 -5.68 -4.89 23.46
CA ASP A 100 -6.87 -4.20 23.97
C ASP A 100 -7.22 -2.97 23.11
N LEU A 101 -6.21 -2.24 22.64
CA LEU A 101 -6.40 -1.11 21.72
C LEU A 101 -6.90 -1.59 20.36
N GLN A 102 -6.25 -2.61 19.79
CA GLN A 102 -6.65 -3.19 18.52
C GLN A 102 -8.11 -3.71 18.61
N ARG A 103 -8.45 -4.43 19.67
CA ARG A 103 -9.80 -4.96 19.91
C ARG A 103 -10.85 -3.86 19.99
N ARG A 104 -10.60 -2.82 20.75
CA ARG A 104 -11.53 -1.68 20.86
C ARG A 104 -11.75 -0.99 19.52
N TYR A 105 -10.68 -0.82 18.75
CA TYR A 105 -10.79 -0.19 17.43
C TYR A 105 -11.53 -1.07 16.43
N LEU A 106 -11.27 -2.38 16.43
CA LEU A 106 -12.02 -3.33 15.62
C LEU A 106 -13.52 -3.26 15.90
N ASN A 107 -13.91 -3.24 17.19
CA ASN A 107 -15.31 -3.13 17.58
C ASN A 107 -15.93 -1.80 17.10
N ALA A 108 -15.18 -0.70 17.14
CA ALA A 108 -15.63 0.59 16.62
C ALA A 108 -15.81 0.57 15.09
N LEU A 109 -14.89 -0.05 14.35
CA LEU A 109 -15.02 -0.22 12.89
C LEU A 109 -16.24 -1.05 12.51
N ILE A 110 -16.52 -2.13 13.25
CA ILE A 110 -17.70 -2.97 13.01
C ILE A 110 -18.99 -2.18 13.32
N ALA A 111 -19.00 -1.40 14.39
CA ALA A 111 -20.14 -0.56 14.72
C ALA A 111 -20.37 0.57 13.69
N ASP A 112 -19.30 1.18 13.16
CA ASP A 112 -19.41 2.16 12.08
C ASP A 112 -19.94 1.50 10.81
N LEU A 113 -19.41 0.33 10.43
CA LEU A 113 -19.93 -0.44 9.30
C LEU A 113 -21.44 -0.70 9.44
N ASP A 114 -21.91 -1.12 10.63
CA ASP A 114 -23.33 -1.37 10.89
C ASP A 114 -24.18 -0.10 10.66
N GLN A 115 -23.65 1.07 11.01
CA GLN A 115 -24.34 2.35 10.77
C GLN A 115 -24.38 2.74 9.28
N GLN A 116 -23.41 2.29 8.47
CA GLN A 116 -23.36 2.59 7.04
C GLN A 116 -24.19 1.60 6.19
N LEU A 117 -24.50 0.42 6.70
CA LEU A 117 -25.23 -0.62 5.94
C LEU A 117 -26.51 -0.14 5.26
N PRO A 118 -27.38 0.69 5.91
CA PRO A 118 -28.59 1.17 5.26
C PRO A 118 -28.33 1.95 3.96
N LYS A 119 -27.16 2.62 3.83
CA LYS A 119 -26.79 3.42 2.67
C LYS A 119 -26.36 2.57 1.46
N VAL A 120 -25.93 1.34 1.73
CA VAL A 120 -25.38 0.41 0.71
C VAL A 120 -26.14 -0.91 0.65
N TRP A 121 -27.35 -0.93 1.20
CA TRP A 121 -28.17 -2.14 1.30
C TRP A 121 -28.36 -2.85 -0.05
N GLY A 122 -28.17 -4.17 -0.04
CA GLY A 122 -28.32 -5.00 -1.25
C GLY A 122 -27.14 -4.93 -2.23
N ARG A 123 -26.14 -4.11 -1.99
CA ARG A 123 -24.94 -4.02 -2.83
C ARG A 123 -23.89 -5.02 -2.37
N LYS A 124 -23.14 -5.57 -3.35
CA LYS A 124 -21.98 -6.43 -3.09
C LYS A 124 -20.69 -5.63 -3.22
N LEU A 125 -19.70 -5.98 -2.40
CA LEU A 125 -18.36 -5.42 -2.52
C LEU A 125 -17.68 -5.97 -3.77
N TYR A 126 -16.98 -5.08 -4.47
CA TYR A 126 -16.04 -5.41 -5.54
C TYR A 126 -14.64 -5.66 -4.98
N SER A 127 -14.18 -4.78 -4.07
CA SER A 127 -12.85 -4.83 -3.46
C SER A 127 -12.87 -4.28 -2.04
N ILE A 128 -11.84 -4.64 -1.27
CA ILE A 128 -11.52 -4.08 0.05
C ILE A 128 -10.08 -3.57 0.01
N PHE A 129 -9.87 -2.36 0.52
CA PHE A 129 -8.54 -1.79 0.72
C PHE A 129 -8.35 -1.46 2.21
N ILE A 130 -7.33 -2.05 2.83
CA ILE A 130 -6.97 -1.82 4.23
C ILE A 130 -5.71 -0.96 4.25
N GLY A 131 -5.87 0.31 4.60
CA GLY A 131 -4.81 1.31 4.53
C GLY A 131 -4.79 2.26 5.72
N GLY A 132 -4.00 3.35 5.61
CA GLY A 132 -3.99 4.44 6.56
C GLY A 132 -2.63 4.77 7.15
N GLY A 133 -2.33 4.29 8.36
CA GLY A 133 -1.02 4.41 8.99
C GLY A 133 -0.12 3.24 8.61
N THR A 134 -0.18 2.18 9.38
CA THR A 134 0.55 0.92 9.14
C THR A 134 -0.35 -0.25 9.51
N PRO A 135 -1.21 -0.71 8.60
CA PRO A 135 -2.14 -1.81 8.83
C PRO A 135 -1.46 -3.08 9.32
N SER A 136 -0.23 -3.35 8.88
CA SER A 136 0.57 -4.52 9.27
C SER A 136 0.99 -4.54 10.75
N LEU A 137 0.67 -3.51 11.53
CA LEU A 137 0.81 -3.54 13.00
C LEU A 137 -0.30 -4.32 13.70
N PHE A 138 -1.43 -4.58 13.03
CA PHE A 138 -2.54 -5.34 13.60
C PHE A 138 -2.25 -6.83 13.58
N GLU A 139 -2.74 -7.54 14.61
CA GLU A 139 -2.64 -8.99 14.66
C GLU A 139 -3.44 -9.64 13.53
N PRO A 140 -2.88 -10.64 12.83
CA PRO A 140 -3.57 -11.32 11.73
C PRO A 140 -4.93 -11.91 12.13
N SER A 141 -5.08 -12.40 13.35
CA SER A 141 -6.35 -12.90 13.87
C SER A 141 -7.44 -11.83 13.98
N LEU A 142 -7.05 -10.57 14.24
CA LEU A 142 -8.00 -9.45 14.26
C LEU A 142 -8.36 -8.97 12.85
N ILE A 143 -7.44 -9.08 11.91
CA ILE A 143 -7.73 -8.84 10.48
C ILE A 143 -8.70 -9.92 9.96
N ASP A 144 -8.50 -11.19 10.32
CA ASP A 144 -9.43 -12.26 9.96
C ASP A 144 -10.84 -12.01 10.52
N GLU A 145 -10.95 -11.65 11.79
CA GLU A 145 -12.23 -11.31 12.42
C GLU A 145 -12.91 -10.10 11.75
N LEU A 146 -12.15 -9.05 11.42
CA LEU A 146 -12.64 -7.89 10.68
C LEU A 146 -13.20 -8.28 9.32
N LEU A 147 -12.44 -9.04 8.54
CA LEU A 147 -12.88 -9.49 7.22
C LEU A 147 -14.06 -10.45 7.29
N ALA A 148 -14.12 -11.31 8.30
CA ALA A 148 -15.30 -12.15 8.57
C ALA A 148 -16.54 -11.31 8.89
N ALA A 149 -16.39 -10.27 9.73
CA ALA A 149 -17.49 -9.34 10.06
C ALA A 149 -17.97 -8.57 8.82
N VAL A 150 -17.07 -8.15 7.93
CA VAL A 150 -17.42 -7.50 6.66
C VAL A 150 -18.17 -8.46 5.75
N ARG A 151 -17.67 -9.69 5.57
CA ARG A 151 -18.30 -10.71 4.71
C ARG A 151 -19.70 -11.10 5.22
N ALA A 152 -19.92 -11.11 6.52
CA ALA A 152 -21.23 -11.41 7.12
C ALA A 152 -22.28 -10.32 6.84
N ARG A 153 -21.86 -9.09 6.53
CA ARG A 153 -22.73 -7.92 6.31
C ARG A 153 -22.85 -7.54 4.85
N LEU A 154 -21.76 -7.63 4.12
CA LEU A 154 -21.65 -7.26 2.72
C LEU A 154 -21.11 -8.45 1.92
N GLY A 155 -21.90 -8.95 0.98
CA GLY A 155 -21.45 -10.02 0.09
C GLY A 155 -20.25 -9.57 -0.73
N MET A 156 -19.27 -10.45 -0.87
CA MET A 156 -18.10 -10.25 -1.72
C MET A 156 -17.83 -11.53 -2.53
N PRO A 157 -17.53 -11.44 -3.84
CA PRO A 157 -17.16 -12.62 -4.62
C PRO A 157 -15.82 -13.19 -4.11
N GLN A 158 -15.63 -14.49 -4.26
CA GLN A 158 -14.37 -15.17 -3.85
C GLN A 158 -13.13 -14.63 -4.57
N THR A 159 -13.31 -14.10 -5.79
CA THR A 159 -12.27 -13.47 -6.61
C THR A 159 -12.09 -11.99 -6.32
N GLY A 160 -12.79 -11.44 -5.34
CA GLY A 160 -12.68 -10.03 -4.96
C GLY A 160 -11.30 -9.71 -4.40
N GLU A 161 -10.75 -8.56 -4.80
CA GLU A 161 -9.46 -8.10 -4.30
C GLU A 161 -9.58 -7.60 -2.85
N ILE A 162 -8.69 -8.08 -2.00
CA ILE A 162 -8.47 -7.57 -0.64
C ILE A 162 -7.02 -7.15 -0.53
N THR A 163 -6.79 -5.85 -0.68
CA THR A 163 -5.47 -5.23 -0.58
C THR A 163 -5.19 -4.76 0.84
N MET A 164 -3.96 -4.94 1.31
CA MET A 164 -3.50 -4.40 2.59
C MET A 164 -2.14 -3.73 2.44
N GLU A 165 -1.99 -2.55 3.03
CA GLU A 165 -0.71 -1.86 3.14
C GLU A 165 0.16 -2.47 4.22
N ALA A 166 1.48 -2.56 3.95
CA ALA A 166 2.48 -3.05 4.87
C ALA A 166 3.77 -2.25 4.78
N ASN A 167 4.50 -2.16 5.89
CA ASN A 167 5.88 -1.71 5.87
C ASN A 167 6.84 -2.91 5.72
N PRO A 168 8.03 -2.73 5.13
CA PRO A 168 8.98 -3.81 4.92
C PRO A 168 9.86 -4.10 6.16
N GLY A 169 9.26 -4.16 7.36
CA GLY A 169 9.96 -4.55 8.57
C GLY A 169 10.00 -6.06 8.78
N THR A 170 10.95 -6.55 9.55
CA THR A 170 11.08 -7.99 9.89
C THR A 170 9.87 -8.52 10.67
N PHE A 171 9.27 -7.67 11.48
CA PHE A 171 8.09 -8.01 12.27
C PHE A 171 6.86 -8.21 11.38
N GLU A 172 6.66 -7.35 10.40
CA GLU A 172 5.55 -7.43 9.45
C GLU A 172 5.67 -8.66 8.55
N GLN A 173 6.88 -8.99 8.10
CA GLN A 173 7.13 -10.21 7.31
C GLN A 173 6.65 -11.48 8.01
N ALA A 174 6.90 -11.61 9.31
CA ALA A 174 6.49 -12.77 10.10
C ALA A 174 4.95 -12.94 10.15
N ARG A 175 4.20 -11.90 9.79
CA ARG A 175 2.74 -11.88 9.79
C ARG A 175 2.10 -12.09 8.42
N PHE A 176 2.85 -12.00 7.33
CA PHE A 176 2.32 -12.07 5.97
C PHE A 176 1.52 -13.36 5.73
N GLU A 177 2.01 -14.51 6.20
CA GLU A 177 1.26 -15.76 6.10
C GLU A 177 -0.09 -15.71 6.85
N GLY A 178 -0.14 -15.04 8.00
CA GLY A 178 -1.36 -14.83 8.76
C GLY A 178 -2.37 -13.96 8.01
N TYR A 179 -1.92 -12.88 7.36
CA TYR A 179 -2.79 -12.03 6.54
C TYR A 179 -3.30 -12.77 5.30
N ARG A 180 -2.44 -13.59 4.65
CA ARG A 180 -2.88 -14.44 3.54
C ARG A 180 -3.97 -15.42 3.98
N LYS A 181 -3.82 -16.05 5.16
CA LYS A 181 -4.83 -16.95 5.73
C LYS A 181 -6.13 -16.22 6.09
N ALA A 182 -6.05 -14.98 6.56
CA ALA A 182 -7.22 -14.12 6.82
C ALA A 182 -8.00 -13.75 5.53
N GLY A 183 -7.36 -13.92 4.37
CA GLY A 183 -7.98 -13.70 3.07
C GLY A 183 -7.52 -12.43 2.36
N VAL A 184 -6.48 -11.74 2.86
CA VAL A 184 -5.76 -10.72 2.09
C VAL A 184 -5.11 -11.43 0.90
N ASN A 185 -5.32 -10.92 -0.32
CA ASN A 185 -4.78 -11.54 -1.55
C ASN A 185 -3.84 -10.61 -2.34
N ARG A 186 -3.73 -9.35 -1.95
CA ARG A 186 -2.77 -8.37 -2.49
C ARG A 186 -2.09 -7.61 -1.36
N LEU A 187 -0.77 -7.40 -1.46
CA LEU A 187 -0.03 -6.50 -0.56
C LEU A 187 0.49 -5.27 -1.32
N SER A 188 0.44 -4.10 -0.67
CA SER A 188 1.14 -2.88 -1.07
C SER A 188 2.24 -2.61 -0.05
N ILE A 189 3.50 -2.65 -0.48
CA ILE A 189 4.65 -2.55 0.42
C ILE A 189 5.31 -1.20 0.25
N GLY A 190 5.24 -0.38 1.30
CA GLY A 190 5.81 0.96 1.35
C GLY A 190 7.34 0.95 1.47
N VAL A 191 8.04 0.58 0.41
CA VAL A 191 9.51 0.52 0.33
C VAL A 191 10.10 1.92 0.29
N GLN A 192 9.57 2.79 -0.54
CA GLN A 192 9.95 4.17 -0.82
C GLN A 192 11.30 4.32 -1.53
N SER A 193 12.34 3.61 -1.14
CA SER A 193 13.66 3.53 -1.77
C SER A 193 14.40 2.28 -1.31
N PHE A 194 15.35 1.79 -2.07
CA PHE A 194 16.29 0.74 -1.64
C PHE A 194 17.63 1.32 -1.18
N SER A 195 17.80 2.64 -1.25
CA SER A 195 18.98 3.35 -0.76
C SER A 195 18.83 3.72 0.72
N ASP A 196 19.75 3.23 1.56
CA ASP A 196 19.75 3.53 3.00
C ASP A 196 19.86 5.02 3.31
N SER A 197 20.58 5.79 2.47
CA SER A 197 20.70 7.24 2.63
C SER A 197 19.37 7.94 2.39
N HIS A 198 18.63 7.57 1.36
CA HIS A 198 17.31 8.12 1.07
C HIS A 198 16.28 7.68 2.11
N LEU A 199 16.28 6.40 2.51
CA LEU A 199 15.41 5.91 3.59
C LEU A 199 15.62 6.68 4.90
N LYS A 200 16.88 6.94 5.26
CA LYS A 200 17.22 7.76 6.43
C LYS A 200 16.72 9.19 6.29
N ALA A 201 16.87 9.81 5.13
CA ALA A 201 16.37 11.17 4.84
C ALA A 201 14.84 11.23 4.96
N LEU A 202 14.14 10.19 4.49
CA LEU A 202 12.69 10.03 4.61
C LEU A 202 12.22 9.65 6.03
N GLY A 203 13.13 9.43 6.98
CA GLY A 203 12.81 9.02 8.34
C GLY A 203 12.26 7.59 8.45
N ARG A 204 12.54 6.71 7.48
CA ARG A 204 12.10 5.31 7.49
C ARG A 204 12.86 4.52 8.57
N VAL A 205 12.21 3.48 9.08
CA VAL A 205 12.76 2.62 10.14
C VAL A 205 13.44 1.35 9.60
N HIS A 206 13.21 1.01 8.33
CA HIS A 206 13.82 -0.12 7.64
C HIS A 206 14.99 0.34 6.77
N ASN A 207 15.84 -0.59 6.37
CA ASN A 207 16.91 -0.42 5.40
C ASN A 207 16.59 -1.13 4.07
N GLY A 208 17.42 -0.90 3.03
CA GLY A 208 17.22 -1.48 1.71
C GLY A 208 17.24 -3.00 1.69
N GLY A 209 18.07 -3.64 2.50
CA GLY A 209 18.11 -5.10 2.65
C GLY A 209 16.81 -5.66 3.20
N GLN A 210 16.28 -5.07 4.26
CA GLN A 210 14.99 -5.44 4.83
C GLN A 210 13.84 -5.25 3.83
N ALA A 211 13.90 -4.18 3.02
CA ALA A 211 12.91 -3.94 1.98
C ALA A 211 12.92 -5.06 0.92
N ILE A 212 14.11 -5.48 0.46
CA ILE A 212 14.25 -6.58 -0.50
C ILE A 212 13.70 -7.90 0.06
N ASP A 213 14.05 -8.22 1.31
CA ASP A 213 13.61 -9.46 1.96
C ASP A 213 12.09 -9.48 2.19
N ALA A 214 11.50 -8.34 2.55
CA ALA A 214 10.06 -8.21 2.70
C ALA A 214 9.32 -8.45 1.39
N VAL A 215 9.77 -7.81 0.29
CA VAL A 215 9.16 -7.99 -1.02
C VAL A 215 9.29 -9.43 -1.51
N ARG A 216 10.46 -10.07 -1.35
CA ARG A 216 10.65 -11.49 -1.69
C ARG A 216 9.70 -12.40 -0.92
N SER A 217 9.54 -12.14 0.38
CA SER A 217 8.61 -12.89 1.23
C SER A 217 7.15 -12.70 0.78
N ALA A 218 6.79 -11.48 0.38
CA ALA A 218 5.46 -11.18 -0.13
C ALA A 218 5.18 -11.89 -1.46
N VAL A 219 6.09 -11.80 -2.43
CA VAL A 219 5.97 -12.46 -3.75
C VAL A 219 5.87 -13.98 -3.63
N ALA A 220 6.49 -14.58 -2.60
CA ALA A 220 6.38 -16.02 -2.34
C ALA A 220 5.01 -16.43 -1.76
N LEU A 221 4.25 -15.50 -1.18
CA LEU A 221 3.00 -15.79 -0.46
C LEU A 221 1.74 -15.25 -1.15
N PHE A 222 1.86 -14.17 -1.92
CA PHE A 222 0.74 -13.46 -2.54
C PHE A 222 0.87 -13.49 -4.06
N ASP A 223 -0.26 -13.65 -4.73
CA ASP A 223 -0.33 -13.62 -6.19
C ASP A 223 -0.13 -12.18 -6.73
N GLU A 224 -0.56 -11.18 -5.95
CA GLU A 224 -0.49 -9.77 -6.30
C GLU A 224 0.31 -9.00 -5.25
N VAL A 225 1.39 -8.36 -5.69
CA VAL A 225 2.25 -7.53 -4.84
C VAL A 225 2.55 -6.22 -5.54
N ASN A 226 2.34 -5.12 -4.84
CA ASN A 226 2.73 -3.78 -5.24
C ASN A 226 3.93 -3.30 -4.40
N ILE A 227 4.87 -2.62 -5.04
CA ILE A 227 5.92 -1.85 -4.38
C ILE A 227 5.58 -0.37 -4.53
N ASP A 228 5.57 0.35 -3.41
CA ASP A 228 5.53 1.80 -3.44
C ASP A 228 6.95 2.35 -3.40
N LEU A 229 7.34 3.10 -4.43
CA LEU A 229 8.59 3.85 -4.53
C LEU A 229 8.32 5.35 -4.62
N MET A 230 9.17 6.11 -3.97
CA MET A 230 9.19 7.56 -4.11
C MET A 230 10.39 8.01 -4.93
N TYR A 231 10.19 9.02 -5.76
CA TYR A 231 11.27 9.69 -6.50
C TYR A 231 11.31 11.19 -6.20
N ALA A 232 12.28 11.91 -6.76
CA ALA A 232 12.59 13.29 -6.39
C ALA A 232 12.93 13.45 -4.89
N LEU A 233 13.64 12.46 -4.34
CA LEU A 233 14.05 12.44 -2.94
C LEU A 233 15.16 13.47 -2.66
N PRO A 234 15.40 13.83 -1.37
CA PRO A 234 16.48 14.75 -1.03
C PRO A 234 17.81 14.32 -1.63
N HIS A 235 18.42 15.22 -2.44
CA HIS A 235 19.67 15.00 -3.17
C HIS A 235 19.69 13.82 -4.17
N GLN A 236 18.55 13.33 -4.59
CA GLN A 236 18.46 12.19 -5.52
C GLN A 236 18.84 12.62 -6.95
N SER A 237 19.74 11.87 -7.57
CA SER A 237 20.05 11.99 -9.00
C SER A 237 19.16 11.06 -9.83
N VAL A 238 19.12 11.28 -11.15
CA VAL A 238 18.43 10.41 -12.13
C VAL A 238 18.92 8.96 -12.01
N ASP A 239 20.23 8.74 -11.92
CA ASP A 239 20.80 7.39 -11.80
C ASP A 239 20.37 6.69 -10.51
N GLN A 240 20.25 7.43 -9.40
CA GLN A 240 19.80 6.88 -8.13
C GLN A 240 18.31 6.50 -8.18
N ALA A 241 17.47 7.33 -8.79
CA ALA A 241 16.05 7.00 -8.97
C ALA A 241 15.88 5.77 -9.89
N LEU A 242 16.64 5.69 -10.98
CA LEU A 242 16.69 4.52 -11.86
C LEU A 242 17.19 3.26 -11.15
N ALA A 243 18.13 3.38 -10.22
CA ALA A 243 18.62 2.24 -9.44
C ALA A 243 17.50 1.65 -8.57
N ASP A 244 16.68 2.49 -7.92
CA ASP A 244 15.53 2.06 -7.14
C ASP A 244 14.50 1.31 -8.01
N VAL A 245 14.15 1.86 -9.19
CA VAL A 245 13.21 1.21 -10.11
C VAL A 245 13.77 -0.12 -10.65
N LYS A 246 15.04 -0.16 -11.06
CA LYS A 246 15.68 -1.40 -11.52
C LYS A 246 15.68 -2.48 -10.44
N GLN A 247 15.90 -2.09 -9.16
CA GLN A 247 15.83 -3.02 -8.05
C GLN A 247 14.41 -3.54 -7.84
N ALA A 248 13.39 -2.69 -7.94
CA ALA A 248 11.99 -3.10 -7.85
C ALA A 248 11.61 -4.09 -8.98
N LEU A 249 11.98 -3.78 -10.22
CA LEU A 249 11.72 -4.64 -11.38
C LEU A 249 12.38 -6.02 -11.23
N ALA A 250 13.56 -6.09 -10.62
CA ALA A 250 14.26 -7.36 -10.36
C ALA A 250 13.58 -8.24 -9.31
N LEU A 251 12.61 -7.71 -8.56
CA LEU A 251 11.87 -8.45 -7.54
C LEU A 251 10.58 -9.11 -8.08
N ASN A 252 10.27 -8.95 -9.38
CA ASN A 252 9.16 -9.60 -10.09
C ASN A 252 7.79 -9.38 -9.42
N THR A 253 7.50 -8.17 -8.98
CA THR A 253 6.18 -7.80 -8.50
C THR A 253 5.20 -7.54 -9.65
N THR A 254 3.92 -7.67 -9.39
CA THR A 254 2.87 -7.47 -10.39
C THR A 254 2.50 -6.00 -10.58
N HIS A 255 2.77 -5.17 -9.58
CA HIS A 255 2.45 -3.73 -9.58
C HIS A 255 3.62 -2.90 -9.05
N LEU A 256 3.68 -1.65 -9.50
CA LEU A 256 4.64 -0.66 -9.06
C LEU A 256 3.96 0.71 -8.98
N SER A 257 3.98 1.32 -7.80
CA SER A 257 3.52 2.70 -7.59
C SER A 257 4.73 3.62 -7.52
N LEU A 258 4.75 4.64 -8.37
CA LEU A 258 5.82 5.64 -8.40
C LEU A 258 5.25 6.99 -7.96
N TYR A 259 5.70 7.50 -6.82
CA TYR A 259 5.24 8.75 -6.23
C TYR A 259 6.35 9.79 -6.22
N GLN A 260 6.07 10.98 -6.72
CA GLN A 260 6.94 12.13 -6.50
C GLN A 260 6.84 12.58 -5.04
N LEU A 261 7.98 12.88 -4.40
CA LEU A 261 7.98 13.52 -3.10
C LEU A 261 7.43 14.95 -3.22
N THR A 262 6.30 15.21 -2.56
CA THR A 262 5.64 16.51 -2.49
C THR A 262 5.69 17.09 -1.08
N MET A 263 5.68 18.42 -1.00
CA MET A 263 5.70 19.16 0.28
C MET A 263 4.28 19.40 0.77
N GLU A 264 3.67 18.39 1.35
CA GLU A 264 2.28 18.45 1.80
C GLU A 264 2.10 19.36 3.04
N PRO A 265 1.06 20.20 3.09
CA PRO A 265 0.76 21.04 4.23
C PRO A 265 0.68 20.26 5.55
N ASN A 266 1.04 20.91 6.66
CA ASN A 266 1.05 20.31 8.00
C ASN A 266 2.04 19.16 8.23
N THR A 267 3.03 19.00 7.34
CA THR A 267 4.15 18.06 7.51
C THR A 267 5.41 18.76 8.01
N LEU A 268 6.35 17.97 8.56
CA LEU A 268 7.64 18.51 8.95
C LEU A 268 8.44 19.02 7.73
N PHE A 269 8.33 18.32 6.58
CA PHE A 269 9.01 18.72 5.35
C PHE A 269 8.44 20.02 4.78
N ALA A 270 7.14 20.30 4.92
CA ALA A 270 6.60 21.61 4.54
C ALA A 270 7.12 22.74 5.45
N ALA A 271 7.29 22.46 6.76
CA ALA A 271 7.82 23.44 7.73
C ALA A 271 9.33 23.65 7.59
N LYS A 272 10.08 22.60 7.21
CA LYS A 272 11.54 22.60 7.04
C LYS A 272 11.89 21.76 5.80
N PRO A 273 11.75 22.33 4.60
CA PRO A 273 11.98 21.58 3.37
C PRO A 273 13.42 21.07 3.28
N PRO A 274 13.61 19.78 2.96
CA PRO A 274 14.93 19.27 2.64
C PRO A 274 15.38 19.81 1.27
N PRO A 275 16.68 19.75 0.94
CA PRO A 275 17.15 20.04 -0.41
C PRO A 275 16.58 19.03 -1.40
N LEU A 276 15.80 19.49 -2.37
CA LEU A 276 15.24 18.66 -3.44
C LEU A 276 15.99 18.90 -4.75
N PRO A 277 15.90 17.99 -5.74
CA PRO A 277 16.30 18.24 -7.10
C PRO A 277 15.62 19.49 -7.66
N ASP A 278 16.29 20.18 -8.58
CA ASP A 278 15.67 21.28 -9.33
C ASP A 278 14.62 20.77 -10.33
N ASP A 279 13.82 21.67 -10.89
CA ASP A 279 12.70 21.31 -11.75
C ASP A 279 13.13 20.53 -13.00
N ASP A 280 14.27 20.89 -13.62
CA ASP A 280 14.78 20.18 -14.79
C ASP A 280 15.20 18.74 -14.41
N THR A 281 15.96 18.59 -13.33
CA THR A 281 16.33 17.26 -12.80
C THR A 281 15.12 16.43 -12.42
N LEU A 282 14.06 17.07 -11.90
CA LEU A 282 12.82 16.41 -11.52
C LEU A 282 12.12 15.81 -12.75
N VAL A 283 12.00 16.57 -13.84
CA VAL A 283 11.44 16.08 -15.11
C VAL A 283 12.28 14.93 -15.66
N ASP A 284 13.60 15.05 -15.65
CA ASP A 284 14.50 13.99 -16.11
C ASP A 284 14.32 12.69 -15.28
N ILE A 285 14.16 12.82 -13.96
CA ILE A 285 13.87 11.68 -13.07
C ILE A 285 12.53 11.03 -13.44
N GLU A 286 11.46 11.82 -13.58
CA GLU A 286 10.13 11.31 -13.89
C GLU A 286 10.12 10.56 -15.22
N GLU A 287 10.67 11.16 -16.29
CA GLU A 287 10.76 10.53 -17.61
C GLU A 287 11.56 9.22 -17.55
N ALA A 288 12.69 9.22 -16.84
CA ALA A 288 13.56 8.05 -16.70
C ALA A 288 12.86 6.90 -15.96
N VAL A 289 12.23 7.15 -14.80
CA VAL A 289 11.59 6.09 -13.99
C VAL A 289 10.35 5.53 -14.69
N GLN A 290 9.51 6.38 -15.30
CA GLN A 290 8.37 5.95 -16.09
C GLN A 290 8.80 5.17 -17.35
N GLY A 291 9.87 5.65 -18.04
CA GLY A 291 10.45 4.97 -19.18
C GLY A 291 10.96 3.58 -18.82
N ALA A 292 11.65 3.42 -17.68
CA ALA A 292 12.13 2.13 -17.18
C ALA A 292 10.99 1.15 -16.90
N ALA A 293 9.92 1.61 -16.24
CA ALA A 293 8.75 0.79 -15.95
C ALA A 293 8.04 0.33 -17.25
N ARG A 294 7.79 1.26 -18.19
CA ARG A 294 7.19 0.91 -19.50
C ARG A 294 8.02 -0.08 -20.29
N ASN A 295 9.35 0.09 -20.34
CA ASN A 295 10.27 -0.81 -21.04
C ASN A 295 10.30 -2.22 -20.42
N ALA A 296 9.95 -2.35 -19.16
CA ALA A 296 9.80 -3.62 -18.46
C ALA A 296 8.39 -4.25 -18.62
N GLY A 297 7.49 -3.62 -19.40
CA GLY A 297 6.15 -4.13 -19.69
C GLY A 297 5.06 -3.69 -18.71
N PHE A 298 5.33 -2.74 -17.82
CA PHE A 298 4.30 -2.17 -16.95
C PHE A 298 3.44 -1.16 -17.74
N GLU A 299 2.15 -1.27 -17.60
CA GLU A 299 1.17 -0.33 -18.15
C GLU A 299 0.80 0.71 -17.10
N HIS A 300 0.77 1.98 -17.51
CA HIS A 300 0.37 3.08 -16.64
C HIS A 300 -1.16 3.22 -16.65
N TYR A 301 -1.81 3.23 -15.47
CA TYR A 301 -3.26 3.34 -15.30
C TYR A 301 -3.66 4.34 -14.23
#